data_66064119cdfe0c27fef82c60ac35d5a1
#
_entry.id   66064119cdfe0c27fef82c60ac35d5a1
#
_cell.length_a   1.000
_cell.length_b   1.000
_cell.length_c   1.000
_cell.angle_alpha   90.00
_cell.angle_beta   90.00
_cell.angle_gamma   90.00
#
_symmetry.space_group_name_H-M   'P 1'
#
loop_
_entity.id
_entity.type
_entity.pdbx_description
1 polymer ?
#
loop_
_entity_poly.entity_id
_entity_poly.type
_entity_poly.pdbx_seq_one_letter_code
_entity_poly.pdbx_strand_id
1 'polypeptide(L)'
;MTSELTLLVLKIAFLGLMWAFVFAVVYALRTDLFGQKVRKLPAGGNVVAPAPAPMPMAAATPVAQRAPAAASVSSTGASRLVITGGAKEGLEIQLPPEQLTIGRSSDSGLVIRDDYTSTHHARLLNWNEGWVVQDLDSTNGTFLDGTRVIVPTQVPLNTPVTIGTTSFELRR
;
A
#
# COMPACT_ATOMS: atom_id res chain seq x y z
N MET A 1 -47.38 -39.40 -12.30
CA MET A 1 -46.09 -39.16 -12.98
C MET A 1 -45.79 -37.68 -13.24
N THR A 2 -46.78 -36.82 -13.43
CA THR A 2 -46.59 -35.37 -13.65
C THR A 2 -46.07 -34.61 -12.41
N SER A 3 -46.42 -35.04 -11.18
CA SER A 3 -46.00 -34.38 -9.93
C SER A 3 -44.51 -34.59 -9.59
N GLU A 4 -43.94 -35.73 -9.91
CA GLU A 4 -42.52 -36.01 -9.71
C GLU A 4 -41.63 -35.16 -10.63
N LEU A 5 -42.01 -35.03 -11.87
CA LEU A 5 -41.31 -34.24 -12.87
C LEU A 5 -41.39 -32.74 -12.57
N THR A 6 -42.56 -32.25 -12.11
CA THR A 6 -42.71 -30.85 -11.67
C THR A 6 -41.91 -30.54 -10.43
N LEU A 7 -41.82 -31.45 -9.45
CA LEU A 7 -40.98 -31.30 -8.26
C LEU A 7 -39.49 -31.28 -8.62
N LEU A 8 -39.09 -32.12 -9.59
CA LEU A 8 -37.69 -32.16 -10.04
C LEU A 8 -37.30 -30.85 -10.76
N VAL A 9 -38.18 -30.37 -11.64
CA VAL A 9 -37.96 -29.07 -12.32
C VAL A 9 -37.88 -27.91 -11.32
N LEU A 10 -38.79 -27.90 -10.32
CA LEU A 10 -38.79 -26.88 -9.28
C LEU A 10 -37.49 -26.90 -8.44
N LYS A 11 -36.99 -28.11 -8.10
CA LYS A 11 -35.71 -28.28 -7.40
C LYS A 11 -34.53 -27.73 -8.21
N ILE A 12 -34.47 -28.05 -9.49
CA ILE A 12 -33.36 -27.59 -10.35
C ILE A 12 -33.44 -26.07 -10.53
N ALA A 13 -34.63 -25.52 -10.71
CA ALA A 13 -34.83 -24.07 -10.82
C ALA A 13 -34.41 -23.33 -9.53
N PHE A 14 -34.79 -23.86 -8.37
CA PHE A 14 -34.38 -23.29 -7.08
C PHE A 14 -32.87 -23.37 -6.87
N LEU A 15 -32.26 -24.52 -7.22
CA LEU A 15 -30.80 -24.69 -7.12
C LEU A 15 -30.06 -23.71 -8.02
N GLY A 16 -30.53 -23.51 -9.25
CA GLY A 16 -29.98 -22.55 -10.20
C GLY A 16 -30.07 -21.12 -9.68
N LEU A 17 -31.22 -20.73 -9.10
CA LEU A 17 -31.44 -19.40 -8.55
C LEU A 17 -30.54 -19.17 -7.33
N MET A 18 -30.39 -20.18 -6.48
CA MET A 18 -29.49 -20.10 -5.31
C MET A 18 -28.02 -19.93 -5.75
N TRP A 19 -27.58 -20.67 -6.76
CA TRP A 19 -26.23 -20.53 -7.29
C TRP A 19 -26.01 -19.16 -7.96
N ALA A 20 -26.97 -18.66 -8.72
CA ALA A 20 -26.91 -17.32 -9.32
C ALA A 20 -26.79 -16.25 -8.23
N PHE A 21 -27.53 -16.37 -7.13
CA PHE A 21 -27.42 -15.47 -5.99
C PHE A 21 -26.03 -15.52 -5.33
N VAL A 22 -25.49 -16.72 -5.09
CA VAL A 22 -24.14 -16.88 -4.54
C VAL A 22 -23.08 -16.23 -5.43
N PHE A 23 -23.17 -16.46 -6.76
CA PHE A 23 -22.25 -15.83 -7.71
C PHE A 23 -22.40 -14.30 -7.74
N ALA A 24 -23.61 -13.77 -7.65
CA ALA A 24 -23.86 -12.33 -7.59
C ALA A 24 -23.24 -11.71 -6.33
N VAL A 25 -23.38 -12.36 -5.16
CA VAL A 25 -22.77 -11.91 -3.90
C VAL A 25 -21.25 -11.96 -3.97
N VAL A 26 -20.68 -13.07 -4.47
CA VAL A 26 -19.23 -13.19 -4.64
C VAL A 26 -18.69 -12.14 -5.61
N TYR A 27 -19.40 -11.88 -6.70
CA TYR A 27 -19.02 -10.86 -7.67
C TYR A 27 -19.10 -9.45 -7.07
N ALA A 28 -20.16 -9.14 -6.31
CA ALA A 28 -20.30 -7.86 -5.62
C ALA A 28 -19.19 -7.64 -4.59
N LEU A 29 -18.89 -8.65 -3.77
CA LEU A 29 -17.80 -8.61 -2.79
C LEU A 29 -16.43 -8.44 -3.47
N ARG A 30 -16.19 -9.14 -4.57
CA ARG A 30 -14.95 -8.99 -5.33
C ARG A 30 -14.80 -7.58 -5.91
N THR A 31 -15.89 -6.98 -6.39
CA THR A 31 -15.86 -5.61 -6.94
C THR A 31 -15.63 -4.58 -5.85
N ASP A 32 -16.15 -4.80 -4.65
CA ASP A 32 -15.98 -3.90 -3.50
C ASP A 32 -14.58 -4.01 -2.88
N LEU A 33 -14.06 -5.24 -2.76
CA LEU A 33 -12.72 -5.50 -2.20
C LEU A 33 -11.57 -5.17 -3.18
N PHE A 34 -11.78 -5.33 -4.49
CA PHE A 34 -10.72 -5.09 -5.50
C PHE A 34 -11.01 -3.92 -6.44
N GLY A 35 -12.16 -3.25 -6.28
CA GLY A 35 -12.70 -2.24 -7.20
C GLY A 35 -12.50 -0.79 -6.79
N GLN A 36 -11.58 -0.44 -5.93
CA GLN A 36 -11.24 0.97 -5.68
C GLN A 36 -10.50 1.55 -6.89
N LYS A 37 -11.26 1.81 -7.96
CA LYS A 37 -10.83 2.76 -8.99
C LYS A 37 -10.70 4.12 -8.30
N VAL A 38 -9.47 4.56 -8.12
CA VAL A 38 -9.17 5.96 -7.80
C VAL A 38 -9.93 6.83 -8.80
N ARG A 39 -10.96 7.51 -8.33
CA ARG A 39 -11.71 8.48 -9.10
C ARG A 39 -10.75 9.63 -9.39
N LYS A 40 -10.16 9.64 -10.59
CA LYS A 40 -9.45 10.80 -11.11
C LYS A 40 -10.43 11.95 -11.08
N LEU A 41 -10.19 12.95 -10.23
CA LEU A 41 -10.83 14.25 -10.35
C LEU A 41 -10.48 14.79 -11.74
N PRO A 42 -11.46 15.24 -12.53
CA PRO A 42 -11.17 15.90 -13.78
C PRO A 42 -10.46 17.22 -13.49
N ALA A 43 -9.19 17.31 -13.86
CA ALA A 43 -8.49 18.57 -13.97
C ALA A 43 -9.07 19.31 -15.19
N GLY A 44 -9.62 20.48 -14.98
CA GLY A 44 -9.98 21.36 -16.08
C GLY A 44 -11.42 21.86 -16.07
N GLY A 45 -11.67 22.87 -15.31
CA GLY A 45 -12.77 23.80 -15.48
C GLY A 45 -12.26 25.20 -15.26
N ASN A 46 -11.93 25.91 -16.34
CA ASN A 46 -11.70 27.35 -16.32
C ASN A 46 -12.95 28.03 -15.76
N VAL A 47 -12.88 28.48 -14.52
CA VAL A 47 -13.83 29.44 -13.99
C VAL A 47 -13.20 30.80 -14.13
N VAL A 48 -13.69 31.59 -15.10
CA VAL A 48 -13.42 33.01 -15.22
C VAL A 48 -13.97 33.71 -13.98
N ALA A 49 -13.11 34.18 -13.10
CA ALA A 49 -13.48 35.00 -11.98
C ALA A 49 -13.62 36.46 -12.42
N PRO A 50 -14.70 37.18 -12.07
CA PRO A 50 -14.76 38.64 -12.27
C PRO A 50 -13.84 39.34 -11.26
N ALA A 51 -13.17 40.38 -11.75
CA ALA A 51 -12.21 41.19 -11.01
C ALA A 51 -12.85 41.89 -9.78
N PRO A 52 -12.22 41.88 -8.61
CA PRO A 52 -12.56 42.78 -7.52
C PRO A 52 -11.74 44.05 -7.55
N ALA A 53 -12.42 45.14 -7.25
CA ALA A 53 -11.88 46.50 -7.11
C ALA A 53 -10.88 46.62 -5.93
N PRO A 54 -10.00 47.64 -5.93
CA PRO A 54 -8.92 47.78 -4.95
C PRO A 54 -9.40 48.31 -3.61
N MET A 55 -9.00 47.66 -2.52
CA MET A 55 -9.09 48.20 -1.16
C MET A 55 -7.72 48.23 -0.48
N PRO A 56 -7.45 49.19 0.43
CA PRO A 56 -6.10 49.55 0.78
C PRO A 56 -5.40 48.65 1.79
N MET A 57 -4.13 48.60 1.61
CA MET A 57 -3.01 48.05 2.32
C MET A 57 -3.11 48.19 3.85
N ALA A 58 -3.15 47.07 4.57
CA ALA A 58 -2.66 47.00 5.94
C ALA A 58 -1.55 45.94 5.97
N ALA A 59 -0.38 46.35 6.40
CA ALA A 59 0.82 45.56 6.51
C ALA A 59 0.63 44.43 7.51
N ALA A 60 0.64 43.20 7.02
CA ALA A 60 0.82 42.00 7.84
C ALA A 60 2.09 41.28 7.35
N THR A 61 3.06 41.20 8.21
CA THR A 61 4.31 40.49 8.06
C THR A 61 4.06 39.05 7.58
N PRO A 62 4.79 38.56 6.59
CA PRO A 62 4.70 37.16 6.21
C PRO A 62 5.36 36.31 7.30
N VAL A 63 4.55 35.67 8.12
CA VAL A 63 5.00 34.47 8.84
C VAL A 63 5.24 33.43 7.76
N ALA A 64 6.50 33.23 7.43
CA ALA A 64 6.94 32.16 6.60
C ALA A 64 6.52 30.84 7.24
N GLN A 65 5.38 30.34 6.83
CA GLN A 65 4.98 28.96 7.06
C GLN A 65 5.96 28.09 6.28
N ARG A 66 7.05 27.79 6.96
CA ARG A 66 8.06 26.83 6.48
C ARG A 66 7.33 25.50 6.36
N ALA A 67 6.83 25.23 5.15
CA ALA A 67 6.49 23.86 4.77
C ALA A 67 7.71 23.01 5.14
N PRO A 68 7.53 21.87 5.82
CA PRO A 68 8.63 20.95 5.99
C PRO A 68 9.11 20.59 4.58
N ALA A 69 10.30 21.12 4.23
CA ALA A 69 11.01 20.65 3.07
C ALA A 69 11.14 19.15 3.27
N ALA A 70 10.39 18.39 2.49
CA ALA A 70 10.71 16.99 2.28
C ALA A 70 12.14 17.00 1.74
N ALA A 71 13.09 16.85 2.65
CA ALA A 71 14.46 16.56 2.29
C ALA A 71 14.36 15.27 1.49
N SER A 72 14.54 15.38 0.19
CA SER A 72 14.71 14.24 -0.70
C SER A 72 16.02 13.57 -0.32
N VAL A 73 15.99 12.82 0.78
CA VAL A 73 17.08 11.96 1.24
C VAL A 73 17.02 10.75 0.34
N SER A 74 17.69 10.86 -0.79
CA SER A 74 17.80 9.79 -1.77
C SER A 74 18.36 8.56 -1.10
N SER A 75 17.72 7.41 -1.27
CA SER A 75 18.25 6.09 -0.89
C SER A 75 19.38 5.62 -1.79
N THR A 76 19.92 6.54 -2.61
CA THR A 76 21.01 6.31 -3.54
C THR A 76 22.23 5.76 -2.79
N GLY A 77 22.61 4.53 -3.13
CA GLY A 77 23.77 3.85 -2.55
C GLY A 77 23.48 3.03 -1.28
N ALA A 78 22.22 2.71 -0.97
CA ALA A 78 21.96 1.69 0.05
C ALA A 78 22.43 0.33 -0.46
N SER A 79 23.31 -0.32 0.32
CA SER A 79 23.88 -1.64 0.00
C SER A 79 23.40 -2.73 0.94
N ARG A 80 22.89 -2.37 2.12
CA ARG A 80 22.45 -3.30 3.14
C ARG A 80 21.18 -2.85 3.84
N LEU A 81 20.44 -3.82 4.32
CA LEU A 81 19.31 -3.68 5.21
C LEU A 81 19.73 -4.12 6.61
N VAL A 82 19.47 -3.33 7.61
CA VAL A 82 19.79 -3.62 9.02
C VAL A 82 18.49 -3.70 9.80
N ILE A 83 18.24 -4.81 10.49
CA ILE A 83 17.07 -4.97 11.35
C ILE A 83 17.34 -4.25 12.67
N THR A 84 16.50 -3.25 12.98
CA THR A 84 16.62 -2.38 14.16
C THR A 84 15.67 -2.75 15.29
N GLY A 85 14.72 -3.67 15.01
CA GLY A 85 13.80 -4.15 16.04
C GLY A 85 13.09 -5.45 15.65
N GLY A 86 12.68 -6.21 16.65
CA GLY A 86 12.03 -7.50 16.51
C GLY A 86 12.94 -8.69 16.79
N ALA A 87 12.47 -9.91 16.46
CA ALA A 87 13.15 -11.17 16.80
C ALA A 87 14.54 -11.34 16.15
N LYS A 88 14.86 -10.55 15.13
CA LYS A 88 16.13 -10.60 14.38
C LYS A 88 16.91 -9.29 14.45
N GLU A 89 16.71 -8.52 15.49
CA GLU A 89 17.43 -7.25 15.70
C GLU A 89 18.95 -7.45 15.59
N GLY A 90 19.61 -6.54 14.89
CA GLY A 90 21.04 -6.60 14.63
C GLY A 90 21.44 -7.43 13.40
N LEU A 91 20.51 -8.12 12.76
CA LEU A 91 20.81 -8.84 11.51
C LEU A 91 20.99 -7.84 10.36
N GLU A 92 22.10 -7.99 9.64
CA GLU A 92 22.37 -7.26 8.41
C GLU A 92 22.20 -8.18 7.20
N ILE A 93 21.52 -7.69 6.17
CA ILE A 93 21.29 -8.41 4.92
C ILE A 93 21.77 -7.51 3.77
N GLN A 94 22.60 -8.06 2.90
CA GLN A 94 22.96 -7.36 1.67
C GLN A 94 21.74 -7.25 0.75
N LEU A 95 21.52 -6.07 0.20
CA LEU A 95 20.43 -5.84 -0.73
C LEU A 95 20.78 -6.44 -2.10
N PRO A 96 19.92 -7.28 -2.66
CA PRO A 96 20.10 -7.79 -4.02
C PRO A 96 19.96 -6.65 -5.04
N PRO A 97 20.48 -6.80 -6.27
CA PRO A 97 20.51 -5.68 -7.22
C PRO A 97 19.12 -5.20 -7.68
N GLU A 98 18.12 -6.07 -7.68
CA GLU A 98 16.82 -5.75 -8.28
C GLU A 98 15.72 -5.56 -7.23
N GLN A 99 15.45 -6.59 -6.44
CA GLN A 99 14.36 -6.59 -5.48
C GLN A 99 14.62 -7.51 -4.29
N LEU A 100 14.08 -7.15 -3.13
CA LEU A 100 14.03 -7.99 -1.94
C LEU A 100 12.57 -8.19 -1.52
N THR A 101 12.12 -9.43 -1.51
CA THR A 101 10.78 -9.79 -1.01
C THR A 101 10.81 -9.98 0.50
N ILE A 102 9.76 -9.54 1.19
CA ILE A 102 9.64 -9.57 2.64
C ILE A 102 8.31 -10.24 3.00
N GLY A 103 8.36 -11.22 3.88
CA GLY A 103 7.15 -11.91 4.32
C GLY A 103 7.43 -13.11 5.22
N ARG A 104 6.35 -13.81 5.59
CA ARG A 104 6.45 -15.02 6.42
C ARG A 104 6.83 -16.27 5.62
N SER A 105 6.66 -16.24 4.29
CA SER A 105 7.09 -17.35 3.43
C SER A 105 8.60 -17.59 3.50
N SER A 106 8.99 -18.86 3.48
CA SER A 106 10.39 -19.27 3.34
C SER A 106 11.03 -18.81 2.01
N ASP A 107 10.22 -18.51 1.01
CA ASP A 107 10.66 -18.06 -0.31
C ASP A 107 10.94 -16.54 -0.34
N SER A 108 10.65 -15.84 0.75
CA SER A 108 10.96 -14.42 0.89
C SER A 108 12.45 -14.20 1.12
N GLY A 109 13.03 -13.19 0.49
CA GLY A 109 14.42 -12.81 0.69
C GLY A 109 14.71 -12.36 2.13
N LEU A 110 13.74 -11.69 2.78
CA LEU A 110 13.71 -11.46 4.22
C LEU A 110 12.52 -12.19 4.83
N VAL A 111 12.78 -13.28 5.54
CA VAL A 111 11.76 -14.07 6.23
C VAL A 111 11.53 -13.47 7.62
N ILE A 112 10.31 -12.97 7.86
CA ILE A 112 9.84 -12.46 9.15
C ILE A 112 8.78 -13.45 9.68
N ARG A 113 9.05 -14.09 10.82
CA ARG A 113 8.18 -15.11 11.43
C ARG A 113 7.44 -14.51 12.63
N ASP A 114 6.50 -13.62 12.37
CA ASP A 114 5.56 -13.13 13.37
C ASP A 114 4.11 -13.29 12.89
N ASP A 115 3.17 -13.18 13.82
CA ASP A 115 1.74 -13.36 13.53
C ASP A 115 1.13 -12.17 12.78
N TYR A 116 1.84 -11.05 12.74
CA TYR A 116 1.40 -9.82 12.10
C TYR A 116 1.94 -9.66 10.68
N THR A 117 2.84 -10.54 10.25
CA THR A 117 3.43 -10.51 8.91
C THR A 117 2.72 -11.49 7.97
N SER A 118 2.22 -10.98 6.84
CA SER A 118 1.59 -11.78 5.79
C SER A 118 2.61 -12.69 5.08
N THR A 119 2.16 -13.75 4.42
CA THR A 119 3.00 -14.68 3.65
C THR A 119 3.89 -13.95 2.65
N HIS A 120 3.29 -13.03 1.88
CA HIS A 120 3.96 -12.03 1.05
C HIS A 120 3.50 -10.67 1.55
N HIS A 121 4.33 -9.97 2.32
CA HIS A 121 3.90 -8.76 3.00
C HIS A 121 4.27 -7.50 2.23
N ALA A 122 5.52 -7.38 1.86
CA ALA A 122 6.04 -6.23 1.14
C ALA A 122 7.21 -6.62 0.24
N ARG A 123 7.61 -5.70 -0.61
CA ARG A 123 8.86 -5.82 -1.37
C ARG A 123 9.60 -4.50 -1.42
N LEU A 124 10.90 -4.58 -1.41
CA LEU A 124 11.80 -3.48 -1.75
C LEU A 124 12.21 -3.63 -3.21
N LEU A 125 12.11 -2.57 -3.98
CA LEU A 125 12.49 -2.50 -5.39
C LEU A 125 13.59 -1.47 -5.54
N ASN A 126 14.63 -1.80 -6.30
CA ASN A 126 15.62 -0.82 -6.71
C ASN A 126 15.11 -0.08 -7.96
N TRP A 127 14.72 1.18 -7.79
CA TRP A 127 14.16 1.98 -8.86
C TRP A 127 14.90 3.33 -8.97
N ASN A 128 15.44 3.62 -10.17
CA ASN A 128 16.13 4.90 -10.45
C ASN A 128 17.19 5.27 -9.39
N GLU A 129 18.09 4.33 -9.10
CA GLU A 129 19.17 4.48 -8.10
C GLU A 129 18.68 4.66 -6.65
N GLY A 130 17.41 4.37 -6.37
CA GLY A 130 16.85 4.41 -5.02
C GLY A 130 16.00 3.19 -4.69
N TRP A 131 15.86 2.92 -3.40
CA TRP A 131 15.01 1.84 -2.93
C TRP A 131 13.60 2.33 -2.65
N VAL A 132 12.63 1.59 -3.16
CA VAL A 132 11.20 1.85 -2.99
C VAL A 132 10.58 0.67 -2.26
N VAL A 133 9.84 0.95 -1.18
CA VAL A 133 9.01 -0.05 -0.51
C VAL A 133 7.62 -0.05 -1.09
N GLN A 134 7.11 -1.25 -1.36
CA GLN A 134 5.73 -1.48 -1.79
C GLN A 134 5.09 -2.52 -0.90
N ASP A 135 3.95 -2.18 -0.31
CA ASP A 135 3.08 -3.13 0.38
C ASP A 135 2.39 -4.04 -0.64
N LEU A 136 2.31 -5.31 -0.36
CA LEU A 136 1.68 -6.33 -1.22
C LEU A 136 0.29 -6.71 -0.70
N ASP A 137 -0.49 -5.71 -0.34
CA ASP A 137 -1.84 -5.89 0.19
C ASP A 137 -1.84 -6.70 1.50
N SER A 138 -0.90 -6.32 2.36
CA SER A 138 -0.70 -7.00 3.64
C SER A 138 -1.85 -6.75 4.62
N THR A 139 -2.10 -7.71 5.50
CA THR A 139 -3.20 -7.63 6.49
C THR A 139 -3.02 -6.45 7.45
N ASN A 140 -1.81 -6.24 7.96
CA ASN A 140 -1.55 -5.23 8.98
C ASN A 140 -0.89 -3.95 8.42
N GLY A 141 -0.39 -3.99 7.19
CA GLY A 141 0.24 -2.86 6.53
C GLY A 141 1.74 -2.73 6.80
N THR A 142 2.39 -2.03 5.89
CA THR A 142 3.79 -1.61 5.98
C THR A 142 3.83 -0.14 6.37
N PHE A 143 4.75 0.25 7.24
CA PHE A 143 4.89 1.63 7.71
C PHE A 143 6.30 2.14 7.43
N LEU A 144 6.40 3.35 6.91
CA LEU A 144 7.64 4.08 6.71
C LEU A 144 7.64 5.30 7.63
N ASP A 145 8.58 5.38 8.56
CA ASP A 145 8.63 6.43 9.59
C ASP A 145 7.28 6.64 10.30
N GLY A 146 6.62 5.54 10.66
CA GLY A 146 5.30 5.54 11.30
C GLY A 146 4.12 5.85 10.37
N THR A 147 4.36 6.21 9.10
CA THR A 147 3.31 6.49 8.12
C THR A 147 3.02 5.24 7.29
N ARG A 148 1.73 4.89 7.15
CA ARG A 148 1.34 3.71 6.38
C ARG A 148 1.62 3.89 4.89
N VAL A 149 2.29 2.91 4.30
CA VAL A 149 2.60 2.86 2.86
C VAL A 149 1.38 2.35 2.10
N ILE A 150 0.75 3.23 1.32
CA ILE A 150 -0.42 2.89 0.48
C ILE A 150 0.00 2.76 -0.99
N VAL A 151 1.00 3.51 -1.40
CA VAL A 151 1.58 3.48 -2.75
C VAL A 151 3.07 3.20 -2.66
N PRO A 152 3.71 2.68 -3.71
CA PRO A 152 5.16 2.52 -3.71
C PRO A 152 5.87 3.82 -3.31
N THR A 153 6.61 3.78 -2.21
CA THR A 153 7.22 4.96 -1.57
C THR A 153 8.72 4.78 -1.44
N GLN A 154 9.47 5.83 -1.79
CA GLN A 154 10.92 5.81 -1.68
C GLN A 154 11.34 5.74 -0.21
N VAL A 155 12.29 4.84 0.10
CA VAL A 155 12.81 4.64 1.46
C VAL A 155 14.12 5.40 1.62
N PRO A 156 14.16 6.48 2.40
CA PRO A 156 15.40 7.19 2.69
C PRO A 156 16.36 6.31 3.49
N LEU A 157 17.67 6.63 3.43
CA LEU A 157 18.65 5.98 4.28
C LEU A 157 18.37 6.27 5.77
N ASN A 158 18.62 5.28 6.63
CA ASN A 158 18.43 5.38 8.09
C ASN A 158 16.99 5.78 8.50
N THR A 159 16.01 5.45 7.66
CA THR A 159 14.60 5.67 7.96
C THR A 159 13.96 4.32 8.30
N PRO A 160 13.28 4.20 9.44
CA PRO A 160 12.70 2.93 9.86
C PRO A 160 11.50 2.53 9.01
N VAL A 161 11.56 1.32 8.49
CA VAL A 161 10.42 0.62 7.88
C VAL A 161 9.94 -0.44 8.85
N THR A 162 8.67 -0.42 9.18
CA THR A 162 8.08 -1.36 10.16
C THR A 162 7.08 -2.28 9.46
N ILE A 163 7.22 -3.57 9.71
CA ILE A 163 6.37 -4.65 9.23
C ILE A 163 6.06 -5.58 10.40
N GLY A 164 4.80 -5.64 10.82
CA GLY A 164 4.43 -6.39 12.02
C GLY A 164 5.19 -5.91 13.25
N THR A 165 5.95 -6.80 13.89
CA THR A 165 6.81 -6.50 15.04
C THR A 165 8.27 -6.19 14.65
N THR A 166 8.60 -6.26 13.38
CA THR A 166 9.97 -6.09 12.87
C THR A 166 10.15 -4.70 12.27
N SER A 167 11.22 -4.02 12.66
CA SER A 167 11.65 -2.76 12.07
C SER A 167 13.04 -2.91 11.45
N PHE A 168 13.26 -2.26 10.32
CA PHE A 168 14.55 -2.26 9.63
C PHE A 168 14.81 -0.93 8.96
N GLU A 169 16.08 -0.66 8.66
CA GLU A 169 16.56 0.53 7.96
C GLU A 169 17.47 0.15 6.80
N LEU A 170 17.52 1.01 5.79
CA LEU A 170 18.48 0.89 4.71
C LEU A 170 19.76 1.67 5.04
N ARG A 171 20.91 1.04 4.89
CA ARG A 171 22.22 1.64 5.16
C ARG A 171 23.20 1.40 4.00
N ARG A 172 24.22 2.21 3.94
CA ARG A 172 25.34 2.05 2.98
C ARG A 172 26.30 0.97 3.42
#